data_5d6287d17e1801064235649625ffcb4d
#
_entry.id   5d6287d17e1801064235649625ffcb4d
#
_cell.length_a   1.000
_cell.length_b   1.000
_cell.length_c   1.000
_cell.angle_alpha   90.00
_cell.angle_beta   90.00
_cell.angle_gamma   90.00
#
_symmetry.space_group_name_H-M   'P 1'
#
loop_
_entity.id
_entity.type
_entity.pdbx_description
1 polymer ?
#
loop_
_entity_poly.entity_id
_entity_poly.type
_entity_poly.pdbx_seq_one_letter_code
_entity_poly.pdbx_strand_id
1 'polypeptide(L)'
;LDQKMVPYLKQGDKLKFEKIISLHEKDTGESFFVADADKQLYRDYVKASMNSDLIHNDQKAVILRESSIAILEDLYENPDVSKALEESKPIITDLLTFMNNAPESIGNLISLSGHDFYTYNHSFDVSIYSLGLGQALGFDTKTLEELGLSSLYHDIGKRLVDINILCKKGALDDNE
;
A
#
# COMPACT_ATOMS: atom_id res chain seq x y z
N LEU A 1 14.56 -18.47 -14.74
CA LEU A 1 15.15 -18.87 -13.45
C LEU A 1 13.99 -19.18 -12.53
N ASP A 2 13.80 -20.46 -12.16
CA ASP A 2 12.83 -20.88 -11.15
C ASP A 2 13.25 -20.24 -9.81
N GLN A 3 12.62 -19.12 -9.43
CA GLN A 3 12.78 -18.55 -8.10
C GLN A 3 12.03 -19.46 -7.12
N LYS A 4 12.77 -20.35 -6.49
CA LYS A 4 12.23 -21.24 -5.47
C LYS A 4 12.07 -20.45 -4.18
N MET A 5 10.83 -20.13 -3.81
CA MET A 5 10.55 -19.54 -2.49
C MET A 5 10.95 -20.52 -1.38
N VAL A 6 11.78 -20.07 -0.46
CA VAL A 6 12.24 -20.86 0.68
C VAL A 6 11.64 -20.26 1.95
N PRO A 7 10.95 -21.06 2.81
CA PRO A 7 10.47 -20.58 4.09
C PRO A 7 11.64 -20.04 4.93
N TYR A 8 11.61 -18.73 5.21
CA TYR A 8 12.68 -18.06 5.95
C TYR A 8 12.48 -18.16 7.47
N LEU A 9 11.22 -18.08 7.92
CA LEU A 9 10.79 -18.23 9.30
C LEU A 9 9.57 -19.15 9.35
N LYS A 10 9.49 -19.93 10.42
CA LYS A 10 8.31 -20.74 10.73
C LYS A 10 7.53 -20.09 11.87
N GLN A 11 6.25 -20.41 11.97
CA GLN A 11 5.41 -19.96 13.09
C GLN A 11 6.08 -20.30 14.43
N GLY A 12 6.27 -19.30 15.30
CA GLY A 12 6.93 -19.44 16.60
C GLY A 12 8.44 -19.19 16.59
N ASP A 13 9.07 -19.05 15.42
CA ASP A 13 10.47 -18.65 15.34
C ASP A 13 10.65 -17.22 15.84
N LYS A 14 11.69 -16.97 16.65
CA LYS A 14 12.05 -15.61 17.07
C LYS A 14 12.95 -14.98 16.00
N LEU A 15 12.50 -13.89 15.42
CA LEU A 15 13.32 -13.08 14.54
C LEU A 15 14.43 -12.41 15.35
N LYS A 16 15.70 -12.79 15.10
CA LYS A 16 16.85 -12.15 15.74
C LYS A 16 17.16 -10.83 15.04
N PHE A 17 17.38 -9.78 15.83
CA PHE A 17 17.65 -8.42 15.33
C PHE A 17 18.83 -8.36 14.34
N GLU A 18 19.91 -9.11 14.62
CA GLU A 18 21.07 -9.24 13.74
C GLU A 18 20.71 -9.79 12.36
N LYS A 19 19.69 -10.64 12.31
CA LYS A 19 19.20 -11.25 11.07
C LYS A 19 18.39 -10.25 10.23
N ILE A 20 17.64 -9.35 10.88
CA ILE A 20 16.95 -8.23 10.22
C ILE A 20 17.96 -7.27 9.59
N ILE A 21 19.00 -6.88 10.36
CA ILE A 21 20.06 -5.99 9.87
C ILE A 21 20.78 -6.64 8.67
N SER A 22 21.15 -7.93 8.77
CA SER A 22 21.87 -8.60 7.69
C SER A 22 21.07 -8.74 6.39
N LEU A 23 19.74 -8.68 6.46
CA LEU A 23 18.86 -8.69 5.29
C LEU A 23 18.74 -7.28 4.68
N HIS A 24 18.70 -6.27 5.54
CA HIS A 24 18.66 -4.86 5.11
C HIS A 24 19.98 -4.41 4.48
N GLU A 25 21.13 -4.89 5.02
CA GLU A 25 22.46 -4.56 4.51
C GLU A 25 22.82 -5.25 3.19
N LYS A 26 22.15 -6.36 2.87
CA LYS A 26 22.51 -7.15 1.69
C LYS A 26 21.97 -6.58 0.39
N ASP A 27 21.05 -5.63 0.41
CA ASP A 27 20.42 -5.02 -0.78
C ASP A 27 20.28 -6.01 -1.96
N THR A 28 19.84 -7.24 -1.63
CA THR A 28 19.83 -8.37 -2.59
C THR A 28 18.60 -8.33 -3.50
N GLY A 29 17.74 -7.32 -3.36
CA GLY A 29 16.44 -7.29 -4.03
C GLY A 29 15.52 -8.46 -3.58
N GLU A 30 15.85 -9.12 -2.47
CA GLU A 30 15.05 -10.20 -1.91
C GLU A 30 13.85 -9.62 -1.20
N SER A 31 12.66 -9.91 -1.71
CA SER A 31 11.38 -9.52 -1.10
C SER A 31 10.89 -10.62 -0.16
N PHE A 32 10.26 -10.23 0.94
CA PHE A 32 9.57 -11.16 1.82
C PHE A 32 8.13 -11.29 1.37
N PHE A 33 7.66 -12.52 1.29
CA PHE A 33 6.29 -12.83 0.90
C PHE A 33 5.56 -13.53 2.03
N VAL A 34 4.30 -13.20 2.20
CA VAL A 34 3.37 -13.90 3.08
C VAL A 34 2.64 -14.94 2.23
N ALA A 35 2.61 -16.19 2.66
CA ALA A 35 1.85 -17.22 1.96
C ALA A 35 0.35 -16.88 1.97
N ASP A 36 -0.38 -17.24 0.90
CA ASP A 36 -1.82 -16.97 0.81
C ASP A 36 -2.61 -17.51 2.01
N ALA A 37 -2.21 -18.68 2.52
CA ALA A 37 -2.81 -19.28 3.72
C ALA A 37 -2.62 -18.43 4.99
N ASP A 38 -1.61 -17.57 5.03
CA ASP A 38 -1.24 -16.76 6.19
C ASP A 38 -1.66 -15.28 6.03
N LYS A 39 -2.27 -14.89 4.90
CA LYS A 39 -2.72 -13.50 4.66
C LYS A 39 -3.64 -12.99 5.77
N GLN A 40 -4.51 -13.83 6.32
CA GLN A 40 -5.39 -13.41 7.42
C GLN A 40 -4.59 -13.14 8.71
N LEU A 41 -3.60 -13.97 9.04
CA LEU A 41 -2.70 -13.75 10.17
C LEU A 41 -1.93 -12.42 10.04
N TYR A 42 -1.48 -12.10 8.84
CA TYR A 42 -0.82 -10.83 8.55
C TYR A 42 -1.76 -9.63 8.76
N ARG A 43 -3.00 -9.71 8.25
CA ARG A 43 -4.03 -8.66 8.47
C ARG A 43 -4.33 -8.46 9.96
N ASP A 44 -4.44 -9.54 10.73
CA ASP A 44 -4.68 -9.49 12.17
C ASP A 44 -3.49 -8.85 12.90
N TYR A 45 -2.25 -9.15 12.48
CA TYR A 45 -1.05 -8.51 12.99
C TYR A 45 -1.02 -7.01 12.68
N VAL A 46 -1.31 -6.60 11.44
CA VAL A 46 -1.39 -5.18 11.06
C VAL A 46 -2.41 -4.46 11.94
N LYS A 47 -3.62 -5.01 12.08
CA LYS A 47 -4.68 -4.44 12.90
C LYS A 47 -4.28 -4.33 14.38
N ALA A 48 -3.64 -5.35 14.94
CA ALA A 48 -3.13 -5.32 16.30
C ALA A 48 -2.03 -4.26 16.47
N SER A 49 -1.15 -4.12 15.50
CA SER A 49 -0.08 -3.13 15.48
C SER A 49 -0.63 -1.69 15.42
N MET A 50 -1.64 -1.44 14.59
CA MET A 50 -2.29 -0.13 14.49
C MET A 50 -2.98 0.28 15.79
N ASN A 51 -3.51 -0.68 16.56
CA ASN A 51 -4.18 -0.44 17.84
C ASN A 51 -3.24 -0.47 19.06
N SER A 52 -1.95 -0.73 18.86
CA SER A 52 -0.99 -0.83 19.97
C SER A 52 -0.50 0.56 20.42
N ASP A 53 -0.53 0.82 21.73
CA ASP A 53 0.07 2.02 22.32
C ASP A 53 1.62 1.93 22.40
N LEU A 54 2.18 0.75 22.15
CA LEU A 54 3.62 0.53 22.18
C LEU A 54 4.30 0.87 20.86
N ILE A 55 3.53 1.09 19.80
CA ILE A 55 4.04 1.41 18.45
C ILE A 55 3.83 2.89 18.19
N HIS A 56 4.90 3.60 17.88
CA HIS A 56 4.88 5.02 17.55
C HIS A 56 4.10 5.28 16.25
N ASN A 57 3.48 6.46 16.12
CA ASN A 57 2.70 6.83 14.94
C ASN A 57 3.52 6.79 13.64
N ASP A 58 4.80 7.11 13.69
CA ASP A 58 5.71 7.00 12.53
C ASP A 58 5.82 5.56 12.03
N GLN A 59 5.95 4.62 12.97
CA GLN A 59 6.00 3.19 12.63
C GLN A 59 4.63 2.67 12.16
N LYS A 60 3.53 3.17 12.74
CA LYS A 60 2.17 2.87 12.27
C LYS A 60 1.96 3.37 10.85
N ALA A 61 2.46 4.56 10.49
CA ALA A 61 2.40 5.09 9.13
C ALA A 61 3.11 4.16 8.12
N VAL A 62 4.29 3.65 8.48
CA VAL A 62 5.02 2.67 7.65
C VAL A 62 4.20 1.38 7.49
N ILE A 63 3.73 0.80 8.61
CA ILE A 63 2.94 -0.44 8.58
C ILE A 63 1.69 -0.29 7.72
N LEU A 64 0.97 0.82 7.88
CA LEU A 64 -0.25 1.12 7.13
C LEU A 64 0.06 1.24 5.63
N ARG A 65 1.11 1.98 5.27
CA ARG A 65 1.53 2.14 3.88
C ARG A 65 1.90 0.80 3.23
N GLU A 66 2.84 0.07 3.83
CA GLU A 66 3.34 -1.19 3.26
C GLU A 66 2.23 -2.24 3.13
N SER A 67 1.37 -2.37 4.15
CA SER A 67 0.25 -3.31 4.09
C SER A 67 -0.79 -2.90 3.04
N SER A 68 -1.04 -1.61 2.86
CA SER A 68 -1.98 -1.12 1.86
C SER A 68 -1.45 -1.33 0.43
N ILE A 69 -0.17 -1.04 0.20
CA ILE A 69 0.48 -1.25 -1.10
C ILE A 69 0.44 -2.74 -1.48
N ALA A 70 0.76 -3.64 -0.56
CA ALA A 70 0.70 -5.08 -0.82
C ALA A 70 -0.72 -5.57 -1.20
N ILE A 71 -1.76 -5.00 -0.57
CA ILE A 71 -3.15 -5.31 -0.95
C ILE A 71 -3.46 -4.73 -2.33
N LEU A 72 -3.04 -3.50 -2.61
CA LEU A 72 -3.30 -2.84 -3.90
C LEU A 72 -2.62 -3.56 -5.05
N GLU A 73 -1.41 -4.05 -4.88
CA GLU A 73 -0.70 -4.85 -5.87
C GLU A 73 -1.55 -6.07 -6.28
N ASP A 74 -2.00 -6.87 -5.29
CA ASP A 74 -2.91 -8.00 -5.53
C ASP A 74 -4.21 -7.57 -6.26
N LEU A 75 -4.78 -6.41 -5.88
CA LEU A 75 -6.04 -5.92 -6.42
C LEU A 75 -5.91 -5.36 -7.85
N TYR A 76 -4.79 -4.72 -8.17
CA TYR A 76 -4.52 -4.22 -9.51
C TYR A 76 -4.33 -5.36 -10.51
N GLU A 77 -3.87 -6.52 -10.06
CA GLU A 77 -3.76 -7.73 -10.87
C GLU A 77 -5.08 -8.50 -10.99
N ASN A 78 -6.05 -8.24 -10.11
CA ASN A 78 -7.33 -8.94 -10.08
C ASN A 78 -8.21 -8.54 -11.29
N PRO A 79 -8.69 -9.49 -12.11
CA PRO A 79 -9.57 -9.20 -13.25
C PRO A 79 -10.96 -8.72 -12.82
N ASP A 80 -11.43 -9.07 -11.61
CA ASP A 80 -12.72 -8.66 -11.06
C ASP A 80 -12.61 -7.30 -10.35
N VAL A 81 -12.89 -6.23 -11.09
CA VAL A 81 -12.83 -4.84 -10.58
C VAL A 81 -13.83 -4.62 -9.44
N SER A 82 -15.02 -5.23 -9.49
CA SER A 82 -16.03 -5.04 -8.45
C SER A 82 -15.55 -5.63 -7.11
N LYS A 83 -14.97 -6.82 -7.16
CA LYS A 83 -14.36 -7.45 -6.00
C LYS A 83 -13.18 -6.63 -5.47
N ALA A 84 -12.31 -6.15 -6.35
CA ALA A 84 -11.18 -5.31 -5.98
C ALA A 84 -11.62 -4.04 -5.25
N LEU A 85 -12.67 -3.36 -5.74
CA LEU A 85 -13.26 -2.19 -5.08
C LEU A 85 -13.75 -2.50 -3.66
N GLU A 86 -14.47 -3.61 -3.47
CA GLU A 86 -14.95 -4.00 -2.14
C GLU A 86 -13.79 -4.33 -1.18
N GLU A 87 -12.77 -5.03 -1.66
CA GLU A 87 -11.60 -5.43 -0.86
C GLU A 87 -10.68 -4.25 -0.51
N SER A 88 -10.73 -3.15 -1.24
CA SER A 88 -9.95 -1.93 -0.96
C SER A 88 -10.61 -0.95 0.00
N LYS A 89 -11.92 -1.04 0.23
CA LYS A 89 -12.63 -0.16 1.18
C LYS A 89 -11.95 -0.11 2.56
N PRO A 90 -11.49 -1.22 3.16
CA PRO A 90 -10.77 -1.19 4.41
C PRO A 90 -9.52 -0.32 4.39
N ILE A 91 -8.80 -0.23 3.27
CA ILE A 91 -7.60 0.62 3.14
C ILE A 91 -7.96 2.07 3.40
N ILE A 92 -9.03 2.57 2.78
CA ILE A 92 -9.49 3.95 2.96
C ILE A 92 -9.99 4.18 4.38
N THR A 93 -10.73 3.22 4.95
CA THR A 93 -11.20 3.30 6.33
C THR A 93 -10.04 3.35 7.33
N ASP A 94 -9.01 2.55 7.12
CA ASP A 94 -7.82 2.51 7.97
C ASP A 94 -7.00 3.79 7.84
N LEU A 95 -6.85 4.34 6.62
CA LEU A 95 -6.23 5.64 6.37
C LEU A 95 -6.96 6.76 7.10
N LEU A 96 -8.28 6.86 6.94
CA LEU A 96 -9.09 7.89 7.60
C LEU A 96 -9.04 7.76 9.12
N THR A 97 -9.07 6.54 9.64
CA THR A 97 -8.96 6.27 11.08
C THR A 97 -7.59 6.72 11.60
N PHE A 98 -6.52 6.39 10.89
CA PHE A 98 -5.17 6.81 11.26
C PHE A 98 -5.02 8.34 11.21
N MET A 99 -5.47 8.97 10.13
CA MET A 99 -5.39 10.43 9.94
C MET A 99 -6.22 11.19 11.00
N ASN A 100 -7.36 10.65 11.44
CA ASN A 100 -8.18 11.25 12.49
C ASN A 100 -7.54 11.10 13.88
N ASN A 101 -6.90 9.97 14.16
CA ASN A 101 -6.30 9.67 15.46
C ASN A 101 -4.92 10.29 15.64
N ALA A 102 -4.21 10.55 14.55
CA ALA A 102 -2.85 11.08 14.54
C ALA A 102 -2.66 12.10 13.40
N PRO A 103 -3.39 13.24 13.43
CA PRO A 103 -3.35 14.22 12.34
C PRO A 103 -1.95 14.81 12.11
N GLU A 104 -1.11 14.88 13.15
CA GLU A 104 0.29 15.30 13.05
C GLU A 104 1.15 14.31 12.24
N SER A 105 0.71 13.06 12.11
CA SER A 105 1.44 12.00 11.41
C SER A 105 1.09 11.87 9.94
N ILE A 106 0.16 12.69 9.41
CA ILE A 106 -0.12 12.77 7.96
C ILE A 106 1.15 13.11 7.20
N GLY A 107 1.98 14.03 7.73
CA GLY A 107 3.28 14.36 7.18
C GLY A 107 4.21 13.14 7.01
N ASN A 108 4.12 12.17 7.91
CA ASN A 108 4.90 10.94 7.83
C ASN A 108 4.45 10.07 6.66
N LEU A 109 3.13 9.87 6.47
CA LEU A 109 2.59 9.18 5.30
C LEU A 109 3.05 9.83 3.99
N ILE A 110 3.02 11.17 3.93
CA ILE A 110 3.47 11.95 2.78
C ILE A 110 4.98 11.78 2.56
N SER A 111 5.79 11.82 3.61
CA SER A 111 7.25 11.69 3.50
C SER A 111 7.72 10.31 3.04
N LEU A 112 6.88 9.29 3.22
CA LEU A 112 7.11 7.94 2.75
C LEU A 112 6.78 7.77 1.25
N SER A 113 6.17 8.77 0.61
CA SER A 113 5.87 8.74 -0.83
C SER A 113 7.18 8.61 -1.61
N GLY A 114 7.34 7.49 -2.27
CA GLY A 114 8.52 7.18 -3.07
C GLY A 114 8.36 7.67 -4.51
N HIS A 115 9.48 7.79 -5.23
CA HIS A 115 9.48 8.05 -6.66
C HIS A 115 9.34 6.74 -7.47
N ASP A 116 8.72 5.73 -6.89
CA ASP A 116 8.50 4.46 -7.56
C ASP A 116 7.44 4.60 -8.65
N PHE A 117 7.81 4.21 -9.88
CA PHE A 117 6.98 4.31 -11.08
C PHE A 117 5.83 3.30 -11.14
N TYR A 118 5.59 2.53 -10.08
CA TYR A 118 4.48 1.60 -10.05
C TYR A 118 3.15 2.32 -9.85
N THR A 119 2.19 2.05 -10.72
CA THR A 119 0.88 2.71 -10.75
C THR A 119 0.15 2.65 -9.40
N TYR A 120 0.26 1.54 -8.67
CA TYR A 120 -0.40 1.38 -7.38
C TYR A 120 0.24 2.22 -6.27
N ASN A 121 1.57 2.44 -6.26
CA ASN A 121 2.22 3.36 -5.33
C ASN A 121 1.75 4.79 -5.54
N HIS A 122 1.74 5.24 -6.81
CA HIS A 122 1.22 6.54 -7.20
C HIS A 122 -0.25 6.72 -6.79
N SER A 123 -1.09 5.73 -7.06
CA SER A 123 -2.51 5.76 -6.71
C SER A 123 -2.75 5.85 -5.21
N PHE A 124 -1.92 5.15 -4.42
CA PHE A 124 -1.96 5.24 -2.96
C PHE A 124 -1.55 6.64 -2.47
N ASP A 125 -0.48 7.21 -3.02
CA ASP A 125 -0.01 8.55 -2.68
C ASP A 125 -1.06 9.62 -3.02
N VAL A 126 -1.66 9.55 -4.22
CA VAL A 126 -2.76 10.45 -4.61
C VAL A 126 -3.94 10.34 -3.65
N SER A 127 -4.25 9.12 -3.17
CA SER A 127 -5.30 8.91 -2.18
C SER A 127 -4.99 9.60 -0.84
N ILE A 128 -3.75 9.50 -0.33
CA ILE A 128 -3.33 10.20 0.91
C ILE A 128 -3.45 11.71 0.76
N TYR A 129 -2.95 12.28 -0.34
CA TYR A 129 -3.03 13.72 -0.59
C TYR A 129 -4.47 14.22 -0.72
N SER A 130 -5.31 13.46 -1.44
CA SER A 130 -6.73 13.80 -1.64
C SER A 130 -7.49 13.77 -0.31
N LEU A 131 -7.26 12.74 0.51
CA LEU A 131 -7.89 12.63 1.84
C LEU A 131 -7.44 13.76 2.77
N GLY A 132 -6.13 14.06 2.81
CA GLY A 132 -5.60 15.16 3.62
C GLY A 132 -6.18 16.51 3.22
N LEU A 133 -6.29 16.79 1.92
CA LEU A 133 -6.90 18.00 1.40
C LEU A 133 -8.41 18.04 1.71
N GLY A 134 -9.12 16.93 1.50
CA GLY A 134 -10.55 16.83 1.78
C GLY A 134 -10.88 17.06 3.26
N GLN A 135 -10.06 16.51 4.18
CA GLN A 135 -10.20 16.79 5.62
C GLN A 135 -9.96 18.26 5.93
N ALA A 136 -8.92 18.87 5.37
CA ALA A 136 -8.63 20.29 5.56
C ALA A 136 -9.75 21.20 5.05
N LEU A 137 -10.49 20.78 4.01
CA LEU A 137 -11.66 21.46 3.47
C LEU A 137 -12.96 21.16 4.23
N GLY A 138 -12.93 20.26 5.23
CA GLY A 138 -14.07 19.92 6.07
C GLY A 138 -15.10 19.01 5.39
N PHE A 139 -14.65 18.13 4.46
CA PHE A 139 -15.54 17.15 3.86
C PHE A 139 -16.03 16.13 4.90
N ASP A 140 -17.27 15.68 4.75
CA ASP A 140 -17.83 14.64 5.60
C ASP A 140 -17.19 13.26 5.31
N THR A 141 -17.34 12.32 6.26
CA THR A 141 -16.74 10.99 6.18
C THR A 141 -17.12 10.25 4.89
N LYS A 142 -18.39 10.34 4.47
CA LYS A 142 -18.85 9.67 3.26
C LYS A 142 -18.16 10.23 2.01
N THR A 143 -18.07 11.55 1.91
CA THR A 143 -17.37 12.23 0.81
C THR A 143 -15.88 11.87 0.80
N LEU A 144 -15.26 11.78 1.97
CA LEU A 144 -13.87 11.36 2.09
C LEU A 144 -13.65 9.90 1.65
N GLU A 145 -14.55 8.99 2.02
CA GLU A 145 -14.48 7.60 1.56
C GLU A 145 -14.60 7.50 0.03
N GLU A 146 -15.55 8.20 -0.57
CA GLU A 146 -15.74 8.25 -2.02
C GLU A 146 -14.52 8.88 -2.72
N LEU A 147 -13.97 9.97 -2.18
CA LEU A 147 -12.77 10.64 -2.68
C LEU A 147 -11.55 9.72 -2.62
N GLY A 148 -11.34 9.05 -1.48
CA GLY A 148 -10.22 8.13 -1.29
C GLY A 148 -10.26 6.96 -2.27
N LEU A 149 -11.41 6.31 -2.42
CA LEU A 149 -11.59 5.22 -3.39
C LEU A 149 -11.40 5.70 -4.83
N SER A 150 -11.97 6.85 -5.19
CA SER A 150 -11.83 7.42 -6.54
C SER A 150 -10.37 7.73 -6.85
N SER A 151 -9.65 8.31 -5.89
CA SER A 151 -8.22 8.61 -6.01
C SER A 151 -7.38 7.34 -6.13
N LEU A 152 -7.74 6.30 -5.37
CA LEU A 152 -7.03 5.02 -5.38
C LEU A 152 -7.12 4.31 -6.74
N TYR A 153 -8.24 4.50 -7.44
CA TYR A 153 -8.51 3.81 -8.71
C TYR A 153 -8.51 4.72 -9.94
N HIS A 154 -8.12 6.01 -9.80
CA HIS A 154 -8.17 6.95 -10.91
C HIS A 154 -7.40 6.49 -12.16
N ASP A 155 -6.35 5.71 -11.95
CA ASP A 155 -5.42 5.23 -12.98
C ASP A 155 -5.56 3.72 -13.29
N ILE A 156 -6.57 3.02 -12.72
CA ILE A 156 -6.70 1.56 -12.88
C ILE A 156 -6.79 1.11 -14.33
N GLY A 157 -7.27 1.95 -15.23
CA GLY A 157 -7.32 1.67 -16.66
C GLY A 157 -5.94 1.46 -17.31
N LYS A 158 -4.88 2.02 -16.72
CA LYS A 158 -3.50 1.86 -17.21
C LYS A 158 -3.05 0.40 -17.28
N ARG A 159 -3.62 -0.48 -16.44
CA ARG A 159 -3.33 -1.93 -16.47
C ARG A 159 -3.69 -2.61 -17.80
N LEU A 160 -4.56 -1.99 -18.60
CA LEU A 160 -4.98 -2.50 -19.90
C LEU A 160 -4.17 -1.90 -21.07
N VAL A 161 -3.28 -0.97 -20.78
CA VAL A 161 -2.43 -0.32 -21.79
C VAL A 161 -1.14 -1.11 -21.92
N ASP A 162 -0.68 -1.31 -23.17
CA ASP A 162 0.59 -1.98 -23.43
C ASP A 162 1.74 -1.28 -22.71
N ILE A 163 2.57 -2.03 -22.02
CA ILE A 163 3.68 -1.52 -21.22
C ILE A 163 4.67 -0.68 -22.04
N ASN A 164 4.85 -1.00 -23.34
CA ASN A 164 5.72 -0.24 -24.21
C ASN A 164 5.16 1.15 -24.52
N ILE A 165 3.82 1.30 -24.50
CA ILE A 165 3.14 2.59 -24.64
C ILE A 165 3.25 3.37 -23.33
N LEU A 166 2.93 2.73 -22.19
CA LEU A 166 3.02 3.36 -20.87
C LEU A 166 4.43 3.87 -20.54
N CYS A 167 5.45 3.11 -20.90
CA CYS A 167 6.85 3.42 -20.60
C CYS A 167 7.56 4.14 -21.75
N LYS A 168 6.85 4.54 -22.81
CA LYS A 168 7.44 5.19 -23.98
C LYS A 168 8.11 6.51 -23.61
N LYS A 169 9.39 6.62 -23.95
CA LYS A 169 10.14 7.89 -23.81
C LYS A 169 9.89 8.76 -25.04
N GLY A 170 8.83 9.55 -25.00
CA GLY A 170 8.49 10.46 -26.11
C GLY A 170 6.98 10.65 -26.24
N ALA A 171 6.56 11.40 -27.27
CA ALA A 171 5.15 11.59 -27.55
C ALA A 171 4.53 10.28 -28.10
N LEU A 172 3.27 10.06 -27.77
CA LEU A 172 2.46 8.99 -28.38
C LEU A 172 2.13 9.37 -29.82
N ASP A 173 1.99 8.38 -30.68
CA ASP A 173 1.48 8.59 -32.06
C ASP A 173 -0.04 8.35 -32.11
N ASP A 174 -0.64 8.63 -33.27
CA ASP A 174 -2.11 8.58 -33.45
C ASP A 174 -2.71 7.16 -33.31
N ASN A 175 -1.89 6.10 -33.31
CA ASN A 175 -2.34 4.71 -33.14
C ASN A 175 -2.14 4.19 -31.71
N GLU A 176 -1.36 4.83 -30.89
CA GLU A 176 -1.09 4.54 -29.49
C GLU A 176 -2.09 5.23 -28.58
#